data_901d9d25447d197976da9228e0f32dbe
#
_entry.id   901d9d25447d197976da9228e0f32dbe
#
_cell.length_a   1.000
_cell.length_b   1.000
_cell.length_c   1.000
_cell.angle_alpha   90.00
_cell.angle_beta   90.00
_cell.angle_gamma   90.00
#
_symmetry.space_group_name_H-M   'P 1'
#
loop_
_entity.id
_entity.type
_entity.pdbx_description
1 polymer ?
#
loop_
_entity_poly.entity_id
_entity_poly.type
_entity_poly.pdbx_seq_one_letter_code
_entity_poly.pdbx_strand_id
1 'polypeptide(L)'
;MNRTISMRSLTSLSYAIVVAEKKSISSAARVLNIQQSVVSRHIRNLEDMIGVSIFERVSSGIRLTLAGKRFLEHSEVVLAEFDRAMKVAASAAAGVEGEIHLGIEAQLSDGFLIGLLHDFIRLHKNVSINIIEGSKSEHLSRLLRKEIDFAFVHAKLLGNDHKITSLMFDTQVFWQTKLYIAVPHSHRLAEMSSIPLQELKGDHVLLGSYCCDELLKDYQLALEPGRTYDLSIDKINVGRDALMNMVGLGLGVTFTTEAWAAGQYERVTIRPLQGAISKLHFRGVWHPQNDNPAFRRFLSLARSKAILKNIA
;
A
#
# COMPACT_ATOMS: atom_id res chain seq x y z
N MET A 1 -29.18 23.23 -14.10
CA MET A 1 -29.78 21.97 -14.62
C MET A 1 -29.55 20.90 -13.55
N ASN A 2 -30.58 20.66 -12.69
CA ASN A 2 -30.52 19.71 -11.60
C ASN A 2 -30.56 18.29 -12.18
N ARG A 3 -29.40 17.66 -12.39
CA ARG A 3 -29.32 16.24 -12.77
C ARG A 3 -29.35 15.42 -11.48
N THR A 4 -30.51 14.91 -11.12
CA THR A 4 -30.67 14.03 -9.96
C THR A 4 -29.95 12.70 -10.24
N ILE A 5 -28.91 12.40 -9.47
CA ILE A 5 -28.27 11.09 -9.49
C ILE A 5 -29.30 10.08 -8.96
N SER A 6 -29.68 9.11 -9.81
CA SER A 6 -30.61 8.05 -9.43
C SER A 6 -29.87 6.74 -9.14
N MET A 7 -30.50 5.80 -8.43
CA MET A 7 -29.97 4.43 -8.27
C MET A 7 -29.64 3.75 -9.62
N ARG A 8 -30.41 4.10 -10.67
CA ARG A 8 -30.14 3.63 -12.04
C ARG A 8 -28.80 4.15 -12.59
N SER A 9 -28.39 5.37 -12.17
CA SER A 9 -27.10 5.94 -12.57
C SER A 9 -25.93 5.17 -11.96
N LEU A 10 -26.01 4.80 -10.68
CA LEU A 10 -24.98 3.97 -10.02
C LEU A 10 -24.87 2.59 -10.65
N THR A 11 -26.00 1.96 -10.98
CA THR A 11 -26.00 0.69 -11.72
C THR A 11 -25.33 0.83 -13.10
N SER A 12 -25.61 1.92 -13.81
CA SER A 12 -25.00 2.18 -15.12
C SER A 12 -23.49 2.41 -15.01
N LEU A 13 -23.02 3.10 -13.95
CA LEU A 13 -21.58 3.26 -13.65
C LEU A 13 -20.91 1.92 -13.40
N SER A 14 -21.51 1.07 -12.55
CA SER A 14 -21.00 -0.27 -12.26
C SER A 14 -20.88 -1.11 -13.54
N TYR A 15 -21.90 -1.10 -14.40
CA TYR A 15 -21.86 -1.82 -15.67
C TYR A 15 -20.78 -1.28 -16.62
N ALA A 16 -20.57 0.03 -16.66
CA ALA A 16 -19.53 0.65 -17.48
C ALA A 16 -18.14 0.22 -17.05
N ILE A 17 -17.87 0.13 -15.76
CA ILE A 17 -16.58 -0.36 -15.22
C ILE A 17 -16.35 -1.82 -15.66
N VAL A 18 -17.35 -2.70 -15.49
CA VAL A 18 -17.21 -4.10 -15.90
C VAL A 18 -17.02 -4.23 -17.42
N VAL A 19 -17.67 -3.39 -18.23
CA VAL A 19 -17.45 -3.35 -19.70
C VAL A 19 -16.03 -2.92 -20.03
N ALA A 20 -15.47 -1.93 -19.31
CA ALA A 20 -14.10 -1.47 -19.50
C ALA A 20 -13.08 -2.57 -19.18
N GLU A 21 -13.27 -3.29 -18.07
CA GLU A 21 -12.42 -4.42 -17.68
C GLU A 21 -12.46 -5.57 -18.69
N LYS A 22 -13.66 -5.94 -19.14
CA LYS A 22 -13.86 -7.09 -20.06
C LYS A 22 -13.63 -6.74 -21.54
N LYS A 23 -13.49 -5.44 -21.86
CA LYS A 23 -13.32 -4.93 -23.24
C LYS A 23 -14.39 -5.47 -24.23
N SER A 24 -15.56 -5.88 -23.71
CA SER A 24 -16.64 -6.53 -24.47
C SER A 24 -17.95 -6.45 -23.70
N ILE A 25 -19.01 -5.93 -24.34
CA ILE A 25 -20.35 -5.87 -23.74
C ILE A 25 -20.90 -7.29 -23.48
N SER A 26 -20.67 -8.23 -24.39
CA SER A 26 -21.18 -9.60 -24.23
C SER A 26 -20.48 -10.35 -23.09
N SER A 27 -19.16 -10.13 -22.92
CA SER A 27 -18.41 -10.70 -21.82
C SER A 27 -18.80 -10.07 -20.48
N ALA A 28 -19.02 -8.75 -20.44
CA ALA A 28 -19.54 -8.05 -19.27
C ALA A 28 -20.93 -8.55 -18.88
N ALA A 29 -21.85 -8.70 -19.85
CA ALA A 29 -23.19 -9.21 -19.63
C ALA A 29 -23.18 -10.61 -18.99
N ARG A 30 -22.26 -11.49 -19.45
CA ARG A 30 -22.08 -12.82 -18.88
C ARG A 30 -21.60 -12.78 -17.43
N VAL A 31 -20.63 -11.91 -17.11
CA VAL A 31 -20.13 -11.74 -15.74
C VAL A 31 -21.21 -11.17 -14.82
N LEU A 32 -22.02 -10.23 -15.33
CA LEU A 32 -23.12 -9.61 -14.60
C LEU A 32 -24.38 -10.50 -14.52
N ASN A 33 -24.40 -11.63 -15.22
CA ASN A 33 -25.54 -12.54 -15.34
C ASN A 33 -26.83 -11.84 -15.83
N ILE A 34 -26.71 -10.97 -16.83
CA ILE A 34 -27.82 -10.23 -17.44
C ILE A 34 -27.72 -10.27 -18.97
N GLN A 35 -28.78 -9.85 -19.65
CA GLN A 35 -28.82 -9.79 -21.13
C GLN A 35 -27.90 -8.64 -21.63
N GLN A 36 -27.22 -8.90 -22.76
CA GLN A 36 -26.35 -7.91 -23.42
C GLN A 36 -27.10 -6.61 -23.79
N SER A 37 -28.37 -6.72 -24.18
CA SER A 37 -29.24 -5.59 -24.52
C SER A 37 -29.46 -4.67 -23.33
N VAL A 38 -29.51 -5.21 -22.09
CA VAL A 38 -29.65 -4.46 -20.87
C VAL A 38 -28.37 -3.67 -20.61
N VAL A 39 -27.20 -4.30 -20.68
CA VAL A 39 -25.90 -3.61 -20.52
C VAL A 39 -25.76 -2.49 -21.54
N SER A 40 -26.02 -2.78 -22.83
CA SER A 40 -25.94 -1.79 -23.91
C SER A 40 -26.85 -0.58 -23.67
N ARG A 41 -28.06 -0.80 -23.14
CA ARG A 41 -29.00 0.27 -22.81
C ARG A 41 -28.48 1.13 -21.64
N HIS A 42 -27.93 0.50 -20.60
CA HIS A 42 -27.36 1.23 -19.46
C HIS A 42 -26.16 2.10 -19.87
N ILE A 43 -25.29 1.58 -20.74
CA ILE A 43 -24.14 2.34 -21.26
C ILE A 43 -24.64 3.55 -22.07
N ARG A 44 -25.58 3.36 -23.03
CA ARG A 44 -26.13 4.48 -23.82
C ARG A 44 -26.76 5.54 -22.93
N ASN A 45 -27.61 5.14 -21.99
CA ASN A 45 -28.26 6.08 -21.07
C ASN A 45 -27.22 6.87 -20.23
N LEU A 46 -26.09 6.24 -19.86
CA LEU A 46 -25.02 6.89 -19.15
C LEU A 46 -24.30 7.90 -20.05
N GLU A 47 -23.94 7.52 -21.28
CA GLU A 47 -23.31 8.40 -22.27
C GLU A 47 -24.21 9.59 -22.62
N ASP A 48 -25.51 9.35 -22.82
CA ASP A 48 -26.52 10.42 -23.05
C ASP A 48 -26.62 11.37 -21.86
N MET A 49 -26.56 10.84 -20.63
CA MET A 49 -26.63 11.64 -19.40
C MET A 49 -25.39 12.55 -19.23
N ILE A 50 -24.21 12.03 -19.54
CA ILE A 50 -22.97 12.81 -19.38
C ILE A 50 -22.63 13.65 -20.60
N GLY A 51 -23.24 13.35 -21.75
CA GLY A 51 -23.07 14.07 -23.00
C GLY A 51 -21.79 13.75 -23.77
N VAL A 52 -21.11 12.64 -23.42
CA VAL A 52 -19.90 12.17 -24.11
C VAL A 52 -19.89 10.66 -24.22
N SER A 53 -19.26 10.13 -25.28
CA SER A 53 -19.07 8.68 -25.43
C SER A 53 -17.98 8.20 -24.48
N ILE A 54 -18.28 7.17 -23.71
CA ILE A 54 -17.33 6.47 -22.83
C ILE A 54 -16.53 5.45 -23.64
N PHE A 55 -17.20 4.79 -24.58
CA PHE A 55 -16.62 3.71 -25.38
C PHE A 55 -16.64 4.03 -26.87
N GLU A 56 -15.65 3.52 -27.57
CA GLU A 56 -15.60 3.44 -29.03
C GLU A 56 -15.44 2.01 -29.51
N ARG A 57 -16.04 1.71 -30.67
CA ARG A 57 -15.92 0.40 -31.30
C ARG A 57 -14.62 0.33 -32.09
N VAL A 58 -13.88 -0.75 -31.91
CA VAL A 58 -12.67 -1.06 -32.67
C VAL A 58 -12.77 -2.48 -33.24
N SER A 59 -11.94 -2.83 -34.20
CA SER A 59 -11.93 -4.18 -34.81
C SER A 59 -11.74 -5.31 -33.79
N SER A 60 -11.06 -5.03 -32.66
CA SER A 60 -10.81 -5.98 -31.58
C SER A 60 -11.86 -5.96 -30.46
N GLY A 61 -12.96 -5.21 -30.60
CA GLY A 61 -14.02 -5.11 -29.58
C GLY A 61 -14.36 -3.66 -29.20
N ILE A 62 -14.20 -3.34 -27.91
CA ILE A 62 -14.53 -2.01 -27.37
C ILE A 62 -13.30 -1.44 -26.69
N ARG A 63 -13.04 -0.16 -26.91
CA ARG A 63 -11.97 0.61 -26.25
C ARG A 63 -12.57 1.85 -25.55
N LEU A 64 -11.94 2.26 -24.44
CA LEU A 64 -12.27 3.52 -23.79
C LEU A 64 -11.81 4.72 -24.62
N THR A 65 -12.67 5.72 -24.72
CA THR A 65 -12.26 7.06 -25.14
C THR A 65 -11.43 7.74 -24.04
N LEU A 66 -10.72 8.83 -24.37
CA LEU A 66 -10.00 9.60 -23.35
C LEU A 66 -10.97 10.17 -22.29
N ALA A 67 -12.15 10.67 -22.74
CA ALA A 67 -13.19 11.13 -21.83
C ALA A 67 -13.73 10.00 -20.96
N GLY A 68 -13.98 8.81 -21.57
CA GLY A 68 -14.42 7.61 -20.85
C GLY A 68 -13.44 7.15 -19.79
N LYS A 69 -12.14 7.15 -20.09
CA LYS A 69 -11.10 6.79 -19.12
C LYS A 69 -11.13 7.71 -17.89
N ARG A 70 -11.09 9.03 -18.11
CA ARG A 70 -11.15 10.01 -17.02
C ARG A 70 -12.46 9.92 -16.23
N PHE A 71 -13.58 9.74 -16.93
CA PHE A 71 -14.88 9.61 -16.28
C PHE A 71 -14.95 8.37 -15.39
N LEU A 72 -14.47 7.20 -15.84
CA LEU A 72 -14.49 5.97 -15.04
C LEU A 72 -13.53 6.02 -13.86
N GLU A 73 -12.35 6.64 -14.00
CA GLU A 73 -11.43 6.88 -12.87
C GLU A 73 -12.13 7.63 -11.71
N HIS A 74 -12.93 8.64 -12.00
CA HIS A 74 -13.73 9.33 -10.99
C HIS A 74 -14.96 8.54 -10.55
N SER A 75 -15.55 7.74 -11.43
CA SER A 75 -16.72 6.93 -11.11
C SER A 75 -16.44 5.81 -10.13
N GLU A 76 -15.25 5.22 -10.18
CA GLU A 76 -14.79 4.24 -9.20
C GLU A 76 -14.77 4.82 -7.78
N VAL A 77 -14.31 6.06 -7.63
CA VAL A 77 -14.34 6.78 -6.34
C VAL A 77 -15.77 6.96 -5.83
N VAL A 78 -16.69 7.33 -6.73
CA VAL A 78 -18.10 7.53 -6.36
C VAL A 78 -18.74 6.22 -5.88
N LEU A 79 -18.49 5.11 -6.57
CA LEU A 79 -19.03 3.81 -6.17
C LEU A 79 -18.44 3.33 -4.84
N ALA A 80 -17.13 3.50 -4.65
CA ALA A 80 -16.46 3.16 -3.39
C ALA A 80 -17.03 3.96 -2.22
N GLU A 81 -17.32 5.27 -2.41
CA GLU A 81 -17.92 6.11 -1.37
C GLU A 81 -19.37 5.73 -1.09
N PHE A 82 -20.13 5.34 -2.10
CA PHE A 82 -21.50 4.86 -1.91
C PHE A 82 -21.54 3.56 -1.10
N ASP A 83 -20.67 2.59 -1.44
CA ASP A 83 -20.54 1.35 -0.68
C ASP A 83 -20.10 1.61 0.77
N ARG A 84 -19.22 2.58 0.96
CA ARG A 84 -18.80 3.03 2.29
C ARG A 84 -19.98 3.63 3.07
N ALA A 85 -20.79 4.48 2.43
CA ALA A 85 -21.97 5.07 3.08
C ALA A 85 -22.96 4.01 3.54
N MET A 86 -23.19 2.98 2.72
CA MET A 86 -24.05 1.83 3.11
C MET A 86 -23.48 1.07 4.30
N LYS A 87 -22.16 0.79 4.31
CA LYS A 87 -21.47 0.13 5.42
C LYS A 87 -21.54 0.96 6.70
N VAL A 88 -21.30 2.27 6.62
CA VAL A 88 -21.38 3.18 7.75
C VAL A 88 -22.80 3.23 8.33
N ALA A 89 -23.84 3.29 7.47
CA ALA A 89 -25.22 3.27 7.92
C ALA A 89 -25.59 1.94 8.61
N ALA A 90 -25.15 0.82 8.05
CA ALA A 90 -25.37 -0.49 8.65
C ALA A 90 -24.62 -0.64 9.99
N SER A 91 -23.38 -0.15 10.08
CA SER A 91 -22.58 -0.17 11.32
C SER A 91 -23.15 0.75 12.41
N ALA A 92 -23.69 1.92 12.01
CA ALA A 92 -24.39 2.81 12.94
C ALA A 92 -25.68 2.19 13.46
N ALA A 93 -26.42 1.47 12.61
CA ALA A 93 -27.62 0.72 13.00
C ALA A 93 -27.31 -0.48 13.93
N ALA A 94 -26.16 -1.14 13.73
CA ALA A 94 -25.72 -2.29 14.52
C ALA A 94 -25.04 -1.92 15.84
N GLY A 95 -24.61 -0.67 16.02
CA GLY A 95 -24.15 -0.09 17.30
C GLY A 95 -22.78 -0.50 17.82
N VAL A 96 -22.11 -1.53 17.30
CA VAL A 96 -20.81 -2.03 17.84
C VAL A 96 -19.89 -2.66 16.79
N GLU A 97 -20.29 -2.84 15.56
CA GLU A 97 -19.53 -3.51 14.51
C GLU A 97 -18.92 -2.49 13.56
N GLY A 98 -17.68 -2.73 13.18
CA GLY A 98 -16.95 -1.86 12.26
C GLY A 98 -15.94 -2.64 11.44
N GLU A 99 -15.48 -2.03 10.36
CA GLU A 99 -14.43 -2.56 9.51
C GLU A 99 -13.36 -1.52 9.33
N ILE A 100 -12.09 -1.94 9.33
CA ILE A 100 -10.94 -1.09 9.06
C ILE A 100 -10.16 -1.69 7.90
N HIS A 101 -9.85 -0.87 6.92
CA HIS A 101 -8.99 -1.23 5.81
C HIS A 101 -7.61 -0.60 6.00
N LEU A 102 -6.61 -1.45 6.25
CA LEU A 102 -5.24 -1.02 6.50
C LEU A 102 -4.34 -1.33 5.29
N GLY A 103 -3.68 -0.31 4.77
CA GLY A 103 -2.57 -0.48 3.84
C GLY A 103 -1.27 -0.70 4.62
N ILE A 104 -0.47 -1.69 4.21
CA ILE A 104 0.87 -1.90 4.74
C ILE A 104 1.87 -2.10 3.61
N GLU A 105 3.08 -1.58 3.77
CA GLU A 105 4.17 -1.98 2.90
C GLU A 105 4.69 -3.34 3.35
N ALA A 106 5.03 -4.21 2.39
CA ALA A 106 5.40 -5.62 2.62
C ALA A 106 6.53 -5.85 3.64
N GLN A 107 7.31 -4.83 3.92
CA GLN A 107 8.43 -4.90 4.87
C GLN A 107 8.03 -4.58 6.31
N LEU A 108 6.75 -4.29 6.57
CA LEU A 108 6.26 -3.79 7.85
C LEU A 108 5.90 -4.86 8.88
N SER A 109 6.29 -6.12 8.69
CA SER A 109 6.09 -7.16 9.72
C SER A 109 6.98 -6.89 10.95
N ASP A 110 6.88 -5.70 11.52
CA ASP A 110 7.60 -5.30 12.71
C ASP A 110 6.79 -5.63 13.97
N GLY A 111 7.48 -5.89 15.07
CA GLY A 111 6.89 -6.18 16.36
C GLY A 111 5.92 -5.09 16.87
N PHE A 112 6.07 -3.83 16.44
CA PHE A 112 5.12 -2.76 16.74
C PHE A 112 3.76 -3.03 16.09
N LEU A 113 3.74 -3.27 14.77
CA LEU A 113 2.49 -3.50 14.03
C LEU A 113 1.78 -4.76 14.51
N ILE A 114 2.51 -5.86 14.65
CA ILE A 114 1.93 -7.12 15.15
C ILE A 114 1.36 -6.92 16.54
N GLY A 115 2.09 -6.28 17.44
CA GLY A 115 1.60 -5.98 18.78
C GLY A 115 0.39 -5.03 18.79
N LEU A 116 0.34 -4.05 17.89
CA LEU A 116 -0.81 -3.15 17.74
C LEU A 116 -2.04 -3.91 17.26
N LEU A 117 -1.91 -4.72 16.23
CA LEU A 117 -3.00 -5.53 15.68
C LEU A 117 -3.53 -6.53 16.71
N HIS A 118 -2.63 -7.24 17.41
CA HIS A 118 -2.98 -8.17 18.47
C HIS A 118 -3.81 -7.48 19.56
N ASP A 119 -3.35 -6.33 20.07
CA ASP A 119 -4.06 -5.61 21.12
C ASP A 119 -5.39 -5.07 20.63
N PHE A 120 -5.44 -4.57 19.38
CA PHE A 120 -6.67 -4.04 18.80
C PHE A 120 -7.74 -5.13 18.62
N ILE A 121 -7.39 -6.28 18.05
CA ILE A 121 -8.30 -7.43 17.86
C ILE A 121 -8.85 -7.92 19.22
N ARG A 122 -7.98 -7.98 20.23
CA ARG A 122 -8.38 -8.39 21.57
C ARG A 122 -9.38 -7.42 22.22
N LEU A 123 -9.18 -6.12 22.03
CA LEU A 123 -10.01 -5.06 22.64
C LEU A 123 -11.32 -4.82 21.88
N HIS A 124 -11.32 -5.06 20.56
CA HIS A 124 -12.43 -4.72 19.66
C HIS A 124 -12.87 -5.95 18.84
N LYS A 125 -13.43 -6.95 19.51
CA LYS A 125 -13.76 -8.27 18.92
C LYS A 125 -14.74 -8.21 17.73
N ASN A 126 -15.55 -7.15 17.66
CA ASN A 126 -16.57 -6.98 16.63
C ASN A 126 -16.10 -6.02 15.51
N VAL A 127 -14.82 -5.68 15.47
CA VAL A 127 -14.22 -4.90 14.38
C VAL A 127 -13.37 -5.82 13.51
N SER A 128 -13.72 -5.91 12.23
CA SER A 128 -12.89 -6.62 11.25
C SER A 128 -11.74 -5.73 10.75
N ILE A 129 -10.60 -6.33 10.51
CA ILE A 129 -9.45 -5.66 9.93
C ILE A 129 -9.11 -6.33 8.60
N ASN A 130 -9.18 -5.55 7.52
CA ASN A 130 -8.69 -5.94 6.21
C ASN A 130 -7.31 -5.33 5.98
N ILE A 131 -6.32 -6.18 5.77
CA ILE A 131 -4.94 -5.74 5.51
C ILE A 131 -4.66 -5.89 4.02
N ILE A 132 -4.16 -4.82 3.41
CA ILE A 132 -3.81 -4.78 2.00
C ILE A 132 -2.33 -4.44 1.90
N GLU A 133 -1.56 -5.34 1.32
CA GLU A 133 -0.15 -5.14 1.05
C GLU A 133 0.03 -4.37 -0.28
N GLY A 134 0.99 -3.47 -0.33
CA GLY A 134 1.27 -2.68 -1.53
C GLY A 134 2.39 -1.66 -1.32
N SER A 135 2.70 -0.92 -2.37
CA SER A 135 3.65 0.18 -2.33
C SER A 135 3.05 1.45 -1.71
N LYS A 136 3.90 2.36 -1.27
CA LYS A 136 3.47 3.68 -0.77
C LYS A 136 2.58 4.42 -1.76
N SER A 137 2.94 4.43 -3.05
CA SER A 137 2.18 5.12 -4.10
C SER A 137 0.78 4.52 -4.30
N GLU A 138 0.66 3.18 -4.25
CA GLU A 138 -0.63 2.50 -4.30
C GLU A 138 -1.48 2.83 -3.08
N HIS A 139 -0.90 2.84 -1.88
CA HIS A 139 -1.62 3.18 -0.66
C HIS A 139 -2.09 4.64 -0.64
N LEU A 140 -1.27 5.60 -1.07
CA LEU A 140 -1.69 6.99 -1.20
C LEU A 140 -2.85 7.14 -2.21
N SER A 141 -2.78 6.42 -3.33
CA SER A 141 -3.87 6.37 -4.31
C SER A 141 -5.15 5.77 -3.72
N ARG A 142 -5.05 4.68 -2.94
CA ARG A 142 -6.18 4.03 -2.27
C ARG A 142 -6.78 4.91 -1.17
N LEU A 143 -5.96 5.67 -0.43
CA LEU A 143 -6.42 6.64 0.56
C LEU A 143 -7.22 7.77 -0.09
N LEU A 144 -6.77 8.30 -1.25
CA LEU A 144 -7.50 9.31 -2.01
C LEU A 144 -8.85 8.79 -2.50
N ARG A 145 -8.92 7.52 -2.91
CA ARG A 145 -10.16 6.86 -3.32
C ARG A 145 -10.99 6.33 -2.16
N LYS A 146 -10.53 6.55 -0.92
CA LYS A 146 -11.17 6.07 0.31
C LYS A 146 -11.39 4.55 0.33
N GLU A 147 -10.57 3.80 -0.37
CA GLU A 147 -10.56 2.34 -0.38
C GLU A 147 -9.90 1.75 0.86
N ILE A 148 -9.01 2.52 1.50
CA ILE A 148 -8.40 2.19 2.78
C ILE A 148 -8.54 3.36 3.75
N ASP A 149 -8.59 3.05 5.03
CA ASP A 149 -8.74 4.03 6.12
C ASP A 149 -7.40 4.62 6.53
N PHE A 150 -6.37 3.81 6.47
CA PHE A 150 -5.06 4.13 7.01
C PHE A 150 -3.98 3.33 6.31
N ALA A 151 -2.81 3.91 6.16
CA ALA A 151 -1.65 3.19 5.65
C ALA A 151 -0.44 3.39 6.54
N PHE A 152 0.29 2.32 6.81
CA PHE A 152 1.64 2.39 7.34
C PHE A 152 2.62 2.37 6.18
N VAL A 153 3.43 3.42 6.10
CA VAL A 153 4.46 3.58 5.08
C VAL A 153 5.78 4.00 5.72
N HIS A 154 6.89 3.68 5.08
CA HIS A 154 8.16 4.23 5.55
C HIS A 154 8.22 5.74 5.33
N ALA A 155 8.83 6.45 6.27
CA ALA A 155 8.97 7.89 6.21
C ALA A 155 10.32 8.26 5.61
N LYS A 156 10.31 9.04 4.55
CA LYS A 156 11.48 9.74 4.08
C LYS A 156 11.85 10.82 5.07
N LEU A 157 13.10 10.85 5.52
CA LEU A 157 13.57 11.86 6.47
C LEU A 157 13.71 13.25 5.84
N LEU A 158 13.95 13.33 4.53
CA LEU A 158 14.17 14.58 3.79
C LEU A 158 13.60 14.48 2.37
N GLY A 159 12.72 15.41 1.94
CA GLY A 159 12.29 15.52 0.55
C GLY A 159 10.93 16.18 0.34
N ASN A 160 10.66 16.59 -0.89
CA ASN A 160 9.41 17.28 -1.31
C ASN A 160 8.14 16.43 -1.14
N ASP A 161 8.24 15.10 -1.13
CA ASP A 161 7.13 14.17 -0.90
C ASP A 161 6.43 14.41 0.44
N HIS A 162 7.20 14.83 1.46
CA HIS A 162 6.63 15.16 2.76
C HIS A 162 5.64 16.33 2.68
N LYS A 163 5.94 17.34 1.86
CA LYS A 163 5.08 18.51 1.70
C LYS A 163 3.78 18.16 0.96
N ILE A 164 3.87 17.39 -0.12
CA ILE A 164 2.68 17.01 -0.91
C ILE A 164 1.79 16.07 -0.10
N THR A 165 2.37 15.07 0.56
CA THR A 165 1.61 14.14 1.40
C THR A 165 0.95 14.85 2.59
N SER A 166 1.65 15.79 3.24
CA SER A 166 1.10 16.54 4.39
C SER A 166 0.04 17.59 4.01
N LEU A 167 -0.06 17.97 2.74
CA LEU A 167 -1.13 18.85 2.27
C LEU A 167 -2.46 18.11 2.06
N MET A 168 -2.40 16.82 1.75
CA MET A 168 -3.59 16.01 1.41
C MET A 168 -3.99 15.06 2.52
N PHE A 169 -3.06 14.65 3.38
CA PHE A 169 -3.24 13.63 4.40
C PHE A 169 -2.69 14.08 5.74
N ASP A 170 -3.35 13.64 6.79
CA ASP A 170 -2.74 13.64 8.13
C ASP A 170 -1.69 12.55 8.21
N THR A 171 -0.59 12.86 8.87
CA THR A 171 0.53 11.92 9.01
C THR A 171 1.17 12.00 10.39
N GLN A 172 1.63 10.85 10.89
CA GLN A 172 2.35 10.77 12.16
C GLN A 172 3.38 9.64 12.12
N VAL A 173 4.56 9.86 12.69
CA VAL A 173 5.54 8.79 12.92
C VAL A 173 5.09 7.96 14.13
N PHE A 174 5.01 6.64 13.95
CA PHE A 174 4.57 5.71 14.99
C PHE A 174 5.72 4.92 15.60
N TRP A 175 6.68 4.49 14.79
CA TRP A 175 7.86 3.79 15.30
C TRP A 175 9.05 3.96 14.39
N GLN A 176 10.20 3.56 14.89
CA GLN A 176 11.44 3.41 14.13
C GLN A 176 12.00 2.01 14.32
N THR A 177 12.70 1.51 13.33
CA THR A 177 13.42 0.24 13.39
C THR A 177 14.84 0.41 12.88
N LYS A 178 15.74 -0.45 13.34
CA LYS A 178 17.14 -0.45 12.86
C LYS A 178 17.22 -1.18 11.52
N LEU A 179 18.16 -0.72 10.71
CA LEU A 179 18.54 -1.41 9.47
C LEU A 179 19.59 -2.47 9.75
N TYR A 180 19.44 -3.56 9.04
CA TYR A 180 20.32 -4.71 9.03
C TYR A 180 20.66 -5.09 7.61
N ILE A 181 21.74 -5.84 7.44
CA ILE A 181 22.11 -6.51 6.21
C ILE A 181 22.02 -8.01 6.44
N ALA A 182 21.37 -8.70 5.52
CA ALA A 182 21.37 -10.15 5.42
C ALA A 182 22.43 -10.57 4.41
N VAL A 183 23.34 -11.43 4.83
CA VAL A 183 24.45 -11.96 4.04
C VAL A 183 24.49 -13.49 4.15
N PRO A 184 25.03 -14.21 3.16
CA PRO A 184 25.29 -15.66 3.31
C PRO A 184 26.17 -15.95 4.54
N HIS A 185 26.00 -17.08 5.18
CA HIS A 185 26.88 -17.48 6.31
C HIS A 185 28.36 -17.51 5.92
N SER A 186 28.67 -17.87 4.67
CA SER A 186 30.05 -17.94 4.15
C SER A 186 30.60 -16.58 3.71
N HIS A 187 29.80 -15.50 3.82
CA HIS A 187 30.20 -14.18 3.34
C HIS A 187 31.23 -13.55 4.30
N ARG A 188 32.22 -12.81 3.75
CA ARG A 188 33.26 -12.10 4.53
C ARG A 188 32.68 -11.19 5.62
N LEU A 189 31.49 -10.62 5.40
CA LEU A 189 30.83 -9.71 6.34
C LEU A 189 30.02 -10.44 7.43
N ALA A 190 29.86 -11.77 7.33
CA ALA A 190 29.09 -12.54 8.29
C ALA A 190 29.74 -12.56 9.69
N GLU A 191 31.07 -12.44 9.76
CA GLU A 191 31.83 -12.43 11.03
C GLU A 191 31.85 -11.05 11.71
N MET A 192 31.46 -9.98 11.00
CA MET A 192 31.43 -8.64 11.58
C MET A 192 30.27 -8.50 12.56
N SER A 193 30.48 -7.82 13.66
CA SER A 193 29.43 -7.49 14.65
C SER A 193 28.43 -6.46 14.12
N SER A 194 28.88 -5.57 13.23
CA SER A 194 28.08 -4.59 12.49
C SER A 194 28.77 -4.27 11.16
N ILE A 195 28.00 -3.97 10.12
CA ILE A 195 28.51 -3.80 8.75
C ILE A 195 28.44 -2.31 8.39
N PRO A 196 29.61 -1.65 8.20
CA PRO A 196 29.64 -0.32 7.58
C PRO A 196 29.19 -0.42 6.11
N LEU A 197 28.45 0.56 5.62
CA LEU A 197 27.92 0.51 4.25
C LEU A 197 29.02 0.43 3.20
N GLN A 198 30.17 1.10 3.46
CA GLN A 198 31.32 1.06 2.55
C GLN A 198 31.83 -0.37 2.27
N GLU A 199 31.63 -1.27 3.23
CA GLU A 199 32.04 -2.67 3.12
C GLU A 199 31.19 -3.46 2.10
N LEU A 200 30.02 -2.92 1.70
CA LEU A 200 29.20 -3.52 0.64
C LEU A 200 29.71 -3.19 -0.78
N LYS A 201 30.77 -2.40 -0.89
CA LYS A 201 31.36 -2.10 -2.21
C LYS A 201 31.85 -3.37 -2.88
N GLY A 202 31.34 -3.62 -4.08
CA GLY A 202 31.63 -4.82 -4.86
C GLY A 202 30.70 -6.00 -4.56
N ASP A 203 29.84 -5.88 -3.56
CA ASP A 203 28.82 -6.90 -3.31
C ASP A 203 27.58 -6.63 -4.17
N HIS A 204 26.88 -7.70 -4.49
CA HIS A 204 25.63 -7.65 -5.24
C HIS A 204 24.44 -7.50 -4.29
N VAL A 205 23.72 -6.40 -4.41
CA VAL A 205 22.58 -6.10 -3.55
C VAL A 205 21.27 -6.52 -4.24
N LEU A 206 20.58 -7.48 -3.65
CA LEU A 206 19.30 -7.97 -4.13
C LEU A 206 18.18 -7.21 -3.44
N LEU A 207 17.21 -6.70 -4.20
CA LEU A 207 16.04 -6.01 -3.68
C LEU A 207 14.77 -6.69 -4.17
N GLY A 208 13.92 -7.08 -3.24
CA GLY A 208 12.62 -7.67 -3.56
C GLY A 208 11.66 -6.66 -4.19
N SER A 209 10.59 -7.15 -4.79
CA SER A 209 9.55 -6.37 -5.52
C SER A 209 8.97 -5.20 -4.75
N TYR A 210 9.02 -5.29 -3.44
CA TYR A 210 8.44 -4.30 -2.53
C TYR A 210 9.42 -3.21 -2.11
N CYS A 211 10.69 -3.32 -2.53
CA CYS A 211 11.66 -2.26 -2.33
C CYS A 211 11.52 -1.25 -3.46
N CYS A 212 10.78 -0.17 -3.22
CA CYS A 212 10.63 0.89 -4.20
C CYS A 212 11.94 1.65 -4.40
N ASP A 213 12.11 2.26 -5.58
CA ASP A 213 13.26 3.12 -5.91
C ASP A 213 13.49 4.25 -4.90
N GLU A 214 12.40 4.67 -4.23
CA GLU A 214 12.43 5.69 -3.19
C GLU A 214 13.15 5.18 -1.94
N LEU A 215 12.89 3.95 -1.53
CA LEU A 215 13.55 3.34 -0.37
C LEU A 215 15.05 3.17 -0.63
N LEU A 216 15.43 2.78 -1.85
CA LEU A 216 16.83 2.72 -2.28
C LEU A 216 17.52 4.07 -2.26
N LYS A 217 16.88 5.08 -2.83
CA LYS A 217 17.39 6.46 -2.80
C LYS A 217 17.49 6.96 -1.37
N ASP A 218 16.54 6.57 -0.52
CA ASP A 218 16.55 6.91 0.89
C ASP A 218 17.69 6.19 1.62
N TYR A 219 17.96 4.92 1.32
CA TYR A 219 19.15 4.23 1.82
C TYR A 219 20.45 4.90 1.35
N GLN A 220 20.55 5.25 0.07
CA GLN A 220 21.74 5.90 -0.50
C GLN A 220 21.95 7.33 0.04
N LEU A 221 20.88 8.15 0.10
CA LEU A 221 20.94 9.52 0.62
C LEU A 221 21.10 9.57 2.14
N ALA A 222 20.57 8.55 2.80
CA ALA A 222 20.55 8.43 4.24
C ALA A 222 21.91 8.04 4.82
N LEU A 223 22.76 7.44 4.02
CA LEU A 223 24.01 6.87 4.49
C LEU A 223 25.17 7.90 4.56
N GLU A 224 25.24 8.83 3.65
CA GLU A 224 26.07 10.04 3.73
C GLU A 224 25.56 11.06 2.68
N PRO A 225 25.03 12.22 3.09
CA PRO A 225 24.63 13.25 2.16
C PRO A 225 25.82 13.67 1.28
N GLY A 226 25.67 13.50 -0.05
CA GLY A 226 26.71 13.87 -1.02
C GLY A 226 27.67 12.78 -1.45
N ARG A 227 27.59 11.56 -0.91
CA ARG A 227 28.31 10.39 -1.44
C ARG A 227 27.38 9.46 -2.23
N THR A 228 27.75 9.16 -3.45
CA THR A 228 27.20 8.05 -4.24
C THR A 228 27.99 6.79 -3.92
N TYR A 229 27.33 5.79 -3.37
CA TYR A 229 27.92 4.46 -3.24
C TYR A 229 27.66 3.69 -4.52
N ASP A 230 28.71 3.20 -5.13
CA ASP A 230 28.65 2.35 -6.33
C ASP A 230 28.27 0.92 -5.89
N LEU A 231 26.98 0.71 -5.63
CA LEU A 231 26.41 -0.59 -5.28
C LEU A 231 25.84 -1.24 -6.54
N SER A 232 26.23 -2.47 -6.81
CA SER A 232 25.57 -3.30 -7.82
C SER A 232 24.22 -3.74 -7.28
N ILE A 233 23.13 -3.27 -7.88
CA ILE A 233 21.76 -3.48 -7.35
C ILE A 233 20.92 -4.17 -8.39
N ASP A 234 20.35 -5.34 -8.01
CA ASP A 234 19.37 -6.05 -8.80
C ASP A 234 18.00 -6.02 -8.13
N LYS A 235 16.98 -5.58 -8.89
CA LYS A 235 15.59 -5.68 -8.47
C LYS A 235 15.01 -7.02 -8.93
N ILE A 236 14.51 -7.77 -7.98
CA ILE A 236 13.97 -9.10 -8.20
C ILE A 236 12.51 -9.13 -7.81
N ASN A 237 11.67 -9.64 -8.71
CA ASN A 237 10.23 -9.76 -8.45
C ASN A 237 9.92 -11.02 -7.61
N VAL A 238 10.36 -11.02 -6.36
CA VAL A 238 10.13 -12.11 -5.43
C VAL A 238 9.71 -11.58 -4.06
N GLY A 239 8.97 -12.39 -3.32
CA GLY A 239 8.66 -12.14 -1.93
C GLY A 239 9.87 -12.31 -1.01
N ARG A 240 9.72 -11.92 0.24
CA ARG A 240 10.81 -11.87 1.22
C ARG A 240 11.48 -13.21 1.48
N ASP A 241 10.70 -14.29 1.67
CA ASP A 241 11.27 -15.59 1.99
C ASP A 241 12.10 -16.13 0.82
N ALA A 242 11.64 -15.93 -0.41
CA ALA A 242 12.41 -16.27 -1.60
C ALA A 242 13.70 -15.44 -1.69
N LEU A 243 13.62 -14.13 -1.38
CA LEU A 243 14.79 -13.25 -1.33
C LEU A 243 15.82 -13.71 -0.31
N MET A 244 15.40 -14.07 0.92
CA MET A 244 16.30 -14.60 1.95
C MET A 244 16.92 -15.93 1.55
N ASN A 245 16.18 -16.82 0.88
CA ASN A 245 16.71 -18.06 0.33
C ASN A 245 17.78 -17.78 -0.75
N MET A 246 17.56 -16.79 -1.62
CA MET A 246 18.55 -16.38 -2.62
C MET A 246 19.84 -15.84 -1.97
N VAL A 247 19.70 -15.07 -0.89
CA VAL A 247 20.85 -14.66 -0.07
C VAL A 247 21.58 -15.89 0.50
N GLY A 248 20.86 -16.84 1.10
CA GLY A 248 21.43 -18.07 1.63
C GLY A 248 22.15 -18.94 0.59
N LEU A 249 21.73 -18.84 -0.68
CA LEU A 249 22.41 -19.49 -1.83
C LEU A 249 23.65 -18.73 -2.32
N GLY A 250 23.95 -17.55 -1.76
CA GLY A 250 25.11 -16.76 -2.15
C GLY A 250 24.91 -15.91 -3.41
N LEU A 251 23.66 -15.67 -3.83
CA LEU A 251 23.36 -14.87 -5.03
C LEU A 251 23.54 -13.35 -4.80
N GLY A 252 23.69 -12.93 -3.55
CA GLY A 252 23.93 -11.55 -3.17
C GLY A 252 23.59 -11.29 -1.70
N VAL A 253 23.52 -10.03 -1.32
CA VAL A 253 23.16 -9.55 0.01
C VAL A 253 21.88 -8.72 -0.07
N THR A 254 21.15 -8.51 1.05
CA THR A 254 19.96 -7.68 1.03
C THR A 254 19.80 -6.85 2.30
N PHE A 255 19.12 -5.69 2.18
CA PHE A 255 18.72 -4.90 3.33
C PHE A 255 17.51 -5.54 4.02
N THR A 256 17.50 -5.45 5.34
CA THR A 256 16.41 -5.94 6.18
C THR A 256 16.26 -5.07 7.43
N THR A 257 15.36 -5.42 8.33
CA THR A 257 15.12 -4.69 9.57
C THR A 257 15.36 -5.56 10.81
N GLU A 258 15.43 -4.92 11.98
CA GLU A 258 15.61 -5.59 13.27
C GLU A 258 14.57 -6.69 13.53
N ALA A 259 13.33 -6.50 13.09
CA ALA A 259 12.27 -7.50 13.27
C ALA A 259 12.60 -8.86 12.63
N TRP A 260 13.42 -8.86 11.58
CA TRP A 260 13.83 -10.05 10.85
C TRP A 260 15.15 -10.63 11.34
N ALA A 261 15.91 -9.85 12.12
CA ALA A 261 17.13 -10.35 12.74
C ALA A 261 16.85 -11.45 13.78
N ALA A 262 15.65 -11.46 14.35
CA ALA A 262 15.20 -12.53 15.25
C ALA A 262 14.70 -13.78 14.51
N GLY A 263 14.46 -13.71 13.20
CA GLY A 263 14.09 -14.83 12.34
C GLY A 263 15.30 -15.74 12.08
N GLN A 264 15.11 -17.04 12.12
CA GLN A 264 16.14 -17.99 11.72
C GLN A 264 15.94 -18.36 10.25
N TYR A 265 16.78 -17.80 9.40
CA TYR A 265 16.91 -18.25 8.01
C TYR A 265 18.12 -19.16 7.88
N GLU A 266 17.90 -20.35 7.36
CA GLU A 266 18.99 -21.28 7.10
C GLU A 266 20.02 -20.64 6.15
N ARG A 267 21.29 -20.70 6.48
CA ARG A 267 22.43 -20.19 5.71
C ARG A 267 22.51 -18.66 5.56
N VAL A 268 21.72 -17.89 6.32
CA VAL A 268 21.75 -16.41 6.30
C VAL A 268 22.21 -15.89 7.65
N THR A 269 23.17 -14.98 7.62
CA THR A 269 23.58 -14.18 8.78
C THR A 269 23.05 -12.77 8.65
N ILE A 270 22.39 -12.26 9.68
CA ILE A 270 21.85 -10.91 9.70
C ILE A 270 22.68 -10.05 10.66
N ARG A 271 23.19 -8.92 10.18
CA ARG A 271 24.05 -8.01 10.95
C ARG A 271 23.52 -6.58 10.92
N PRO A 272 23.64 -5.82 12.02
CA PRO A 272 23.27 -4.42 12.05
C PRO A 272 24.06 -3.62 11.01
N LEU A 273 23.38 -2.70 10.33
CA LEU A 273 24.04 -1.73 9.47
C LEU A 273 24.60 -0.59 10.33
N GLN A 274 25.87 -0.25 10.12
CA GLN A 274 26.53 0.89 10.78
C GLN A 274 26.48 2.13 9.90
N GLY A 275 26.19 3.30 10.50
CA GLY A 275 26.17 4.60 9.80
C GLY A 275 25.17 5.57 10.38
N ALA A 276 25.18 6.80 9.86
CA ALA A 276 24.37 7.91 10.36
C ALA A 276 22.86 7.66 10.30
N ILE A 277 22.40 6.77 9.40
CA ILE A 277 21.01 6.38 9.30
C ILE A 277 20.87 4.86 9.39
N SER A 278 21.08 4.39 10.59
CA SER A 278 20.80 3.00 10.95
C SER A 278 19.33 2.76 11.31
N LYS A 279 18.45 3.75 11.10
CA LYS A 279 17.04 3.68 11.53
C LYS A 279 16.09 4.08 10.40
N LEU A 280 15.09 3.25 10.18
CA LEU A 280 13.93 3.57 9.35
C LEU A 280 12.80 4.07 10.24
N HIS A 281 12.10 5.11 9.79
CA HIS A 281 10.92 5.63 10.46
C HIS A 281 9.69 5.16 9.70
N PHE A 282 8.70 4.70 10.43
CA PHE A 282 7.41 4.32 9.88
C PHE A 282 6.34 5.31 10.29
N ARG A 283 5.62 5.73 9.29
CA ARG A 283 4.58 6.76 9.39
C ARG A 283 3.22 6.15 9.09
N GLY A 284 2.25 6.52 9.90
CA GLY A 284 0.85 6.34 9.54
C GLY A 284 0.39 7.52 8.68
N VAL A 285 -0.43 7.23 7.68
CA VAL A 285 -1.02 8.19 6.77
C VAL A 285 -2.51 7.92 6.67
N TRP A 286 -3.35 8.95 6.75
CA TRP A 286 -4.81 8.82 6.64
C TRP A 286 -5.43 10.10 6.08
N HIS A 287 -6.63 9.96 5.52
CA HIS A 287 -7.37 11.12 5.06
C HIS A 287 -7.91 11.92 6.26
N PRO A 288 -7.73 13.27 6.32
CA PRO A 288 -8.15 14.08 7.48
C PRO A 288 -9.66 14.02 7.73
N GLN A 289 -10.45 13.80 6.70
CA GLN A 289 -11.91 13.65 6.79
C GLN A 289 -12.36 12.20 6.99
N ASN A 290 -11.47 11.30 7.44
CA ASN A 290 -11.88 9.95 7.75
C ASN A 290 -12.77 9.95 9.01
N ASP A 291 -14.01 9.57 8.84
CA ASP A 291 -15.05 9.56 9.88
C ASP A 291 -15.35 8.14 10.44
N ASN A 292 -14.64 7.09 9.95
CA ASN A 292 -14.80 5.73 10.41
C ASN A 292 -14.53 5.62 11.94
N PRO A 293 -15.52 5.30 12.75
CA PRO A 293 -15.35 5.21 14.21
C PRO A 293 -14.36 4.11 14.64
N ALA A 294 -14.32 2.99 13.90
CA ALA A 294 -13.38 1.90 14.16
C ALA A 294 -11.93 2.36 13.90
N PHE A 295 -11.71 3.12 12.83
CA PHE A 295 -10.40 3.72 12.55
C PHE A 295 -9.98 4.69 13.64
N ARG A 296 -10.87 5.54 14.16
CA ARG A 296 -10.53 6.46 15.26
C ARG A 296 -10.06 5.74 16.52
N ARG A 297 -10.67 4.59 16.86
CA ARG A 297 -10.23 3.73 17.96
C ARG A 297 -8.87 3.11 17.69
N PHE A 298 -8.66 2.62 16.46
CA PHE A 298 -7.37 2.09 16.01
C PHE A 298 -6.27 3.14 16.11
N LEU A 299 -6.52 4.34 15.58
CA LEU A 299 -5.56 5.46 15.63
C LEU A 299 -5.23 5.87 17.07
N SER A 300 -6.23 5.91 17.96
CA SER A 300 -6.02 6.20 19.38
C SER A 300 -5.11 5.16 20.04
N LEU A 301 -5.36 3.87 19.81
CA LEU A 301 -4.52 2.79 20.33
C LEU A 301 -3.11 2.84 19.75
N ALA A 302 -2.97 3.08 18.45
CA ALA A 302 -1.67 3.20 17.78
C ALA A 302 -0.84 4.34 18.37
N ARG A 303 -1.47 5.50 18.63
CA ARG A 303 -0.83 6.65 19.28
C ARG A 303 -0.35 6.34 20.70
N SER A 304 -1.20 5.73 21.50
CA SER A 304 -0.86 5.33 22.87
C SER A 304 0.34 4.38 22.91
N LYS A 305 0.35 3.39 22.00
CA LYS A 305 1.44 2.40 21.91
C LYS A 305 2.75 3.01 21.40
N ALA A 306 2.68 3.98 20.48
CA ALA A 306 3.85 4.71 19.98
C ALA A 306 4.52 5.54 21.07
N ILE A 307 3.76 6.19 21.94
CA ILE A 307 4.29 6.96 23.09
C ILE A 307 5.05 6.05 24.05
N LEU A 308 4.48 4.89 24.38
CA LEU A 308 5.10 3.92 25.30
C LEU A 308 6.43 3.37 24.75
N LYS A 309 6.54 3.15 23.44
CA LYS A 309 7.78 2.65 22.81
C LYS A 309 8.88 3.72 22.70
N ASN A 310 8.52 5.00 22.71
CA ASN A 310 9.48 6.11 22.66
C ASN A 310 10.03 6.48 24.05
N ILE A 311 9.43 5.97 25.13
CA ILE A 311 9.85 6.19 26.52
C ILE A 311 10.73 5.03 27.03
N ALA A 312 10.68 3.87 26.42
CA ALA A 312 11.48 2.68 26.71
C ALA A 312 12.71 2.60 25.77
#